data_5ff21235c0b9718e5cc434c2b055fd11
#
_entry.id   5ff21235c0b9718e5cc434c2b055fd11
#
_cell.length_a   1.000
_cell.length_b   1.000
_cell.length_c   1.000
_cell.angle_alpha   90.00
_cell.angle_beta   90.00
_cell.angle_gamma   90.00
#
_symmetry.space_group_name_H-M   'P 1'
#
loop_
_entity.id
_entity.type
_entity.pdbx_description
1 polymer ?
#
loop_
_entity_poly.entity_id
_entity_poly.type
_entity_poly.pdbx_seq_one_letter_code
_entity_poly.pdbx_strand_id
1 'polypeptide(L)'
;GEKNPANKAAFHYAGVFYLLAKDVTRFKTLVETYYGTDLLPSLPVSFQEAVIILSEKDPDYWKRFGVSESIVGRFTDYKRQVLAGRNNSNALPGLMYRSYGDTYWYYYMFK
;
A
#
# COMPACT_ATOMS: atom_id res chain seq x y z
N GLY A 1 20.22 19.13 -4.50
CA GLY A 1 19.34 19.17 -3.45
C GLY A 1 18.16 18.24 -3.54
N GLU A 2 17.26 18.51 -2.67
CA GLU A 2 16.05 17.71 -2.48
C GLU A 2 15.18 17.68 -3.72
N LYS A 3 15.30 18.71 -4.57
CA LYS A 3 14.48 18.83 -5.78
C LYS A 3 15.10 18.17 -7.00
N ASN A 4 16.23 17.49 -6.82
CA ASN A 4 16.90 16.81 -7.92
C ASN A 4 16.01 15.65 -8.40
N PRO A 5 15.57 15.65 -9.68
CA PRO A 5 14.71 14.58 -10.20
C PRO A 5 15.33 13.20 -10.11
N ALA A 6 16.65 13.08 -10.26
CA ALA A 6 17.32 11.78 -10.16
C ALA A 6 17.23 11.23 -8.74
N ASN A 7 17.37 12.09 -7.72
CA ASN A 7 17.23 11.67 -6.33
C ASN A 7 15.79 11.25 -6.02
N LYS A 8 14.82 11.98 -6.53
CA LYS A 8 13.39 11.61 -6.36
C LYS A 8 13.10 10.27 -7.02
N ALA A 9 13.61 10.06 -8.23
CA ALA A 9 13.38 8.81 -8.95
C ALA A 9 14.02 7.63 -8.21
N ALA A 10 15.27 7.79 -7.74
CA ALA A 10 15.95 6.73 -6.99
C ALA A 10 15.22 6.40 -5.69
N PHE A 11 14.73 7.42 -4.99
CA PHE A 11 13.97 7.26 -3.76
C PHE A 11 12.66 6.51 -4.02
N HIS A 12 11.93 6.93 -5.06
CA HIS A 12 10.68 6.29 -5.43
C HIS A 12 10.91 4.82 -5.79
N TYR A 13 11.97 4.55 -6.52
CA TYR A 13 12.36 3.18 -6.89
C TYR A 13 12.61 2.33 -5.64
N ALA A 14 13.30 2.88 -4.64
CA ALA A 14 13.55 2.16 -3.38
C ALA A 14 12.24 1.77 -2.70
N GLY A 15 11.28 2.69 -2.64
CA GLY A 15 9.97 2.40 -2.06
C GLY A 15 9.24 1.29 -2.80
N VAL A 16 9.23 1.36 -4.12
CA VAL A 16 8.62 0.32 -4.95
C VAL A 16 9.33 -1.03 -4.73
N PHE A 17 10.65 -1.01 -4.63
CA PHE A 17 11.41 -2.23 -4.39
C PHE A 17 11.00 -2.89 -3.07
N TYR A 18 10.86 -2.11 -1.99
CA TYR A 18 10.41 -2.66 -0.71
C TYR A 18 9.03 -3.28 -0.83
N LEU A 19 8.12 -2.63 -1.56
CA LEU A 19 6.78 -3.16 -1.75
C LEU A 19 6.79 -4.47 -2.54
N LEU A 20 7.57 -4.54 -3.61
CA LEU A 20 7.69 -5.77 -4.40
C LEU A 20 8.32 -6.90 -3.59
N ALA A 21 9.26 -6.58 -2.71
CA ALA A 21 9.88 -7.55 -1.81
C ALA A 21 9.00 -7.89 -0.60
N LYS A 22 7.86 -7.22 -0.44
CA LYS A 22 6.96 -7.32 0.71
C LYS A 22 7.67 -6.96 2.02
N ASP A 23 8.67 -6.09 1.92
CA ASP A 23 9.42 -5.60 3.08
C ASP A 23 8.69 -4.37 3.65
N VAL A 24 7.59 -4.63 4.31
CA VAL A 24 6.74 -3.56 4.83
C VAL A 24 7.38 -2.85 6.01
N THR A 25 8.31 -3.49 6.69
CA THR A 25 9.05 -2.86 7.79
C THR A 25 9.95 -1.74 7.28
N ARG A 26 10.74 -2.00 6.22
CA ARG A 26 11.57 -0.95 5.62
C ARG A 26 10.72 0.10 4.91
N PHE A 27 9.64 -0.32 4.28
CA PHE A 27 8.71 0.63 3.68
C PHE A 27 8.12 1.57 4.74
N LYS A 28 7.72 1.05 5.89
CA LYS A 28 7.21 1.86 7.00
C LYS A 28 8.23 2.91 7.42
N THR A 29 9.49 2.51 7.61
CA THR A 29 10.56 3.44 7.97
C THR A 29 10.72 4.53 6.92
N LEU A 30 10.66 4.15 5.64
CA LEU A 30 10.78 5.11 4.54
C LEU A 30 9.68 6.15 4.57
N VAL A 31 8.42 5.75 4.69
CA VAL A 31 7.32 6.72 4.71
C VAL A 31 7.33 7.56 5.98
N GLU A 32 7.65 6.99 7.12
CA GLU A 32 7.71 7.76 8.38
C GLU A 32 8.82 8.80 8.35
N THR A 33 9.93 8.49 7.70
CA THR A 33 11.07 9.41 7.61
C THR A 33 10.82 10.53 6.61
N TYR A 34 10.23 10.22 5.47
CA TYR A 34 10.25 11.14 4.32
C TYR A 34 8.91 11.73 3.94
N TYR A 35 7.79 11.23 4.46
CA TYR A 35 6.49 11.81 4.13
C TYR A 35 6.45 13.27 4.53
N GLY A 36 6.00 14.11 3.60
CA GLY A 36 5.92 15.56 3.81
C GLY A 36 7.18 16.32 3.45
N THR A 37 8.24 15.62 3.05
CA THR A 37 9.46 16.24 2.52
C THR A 37 9.39 16.37 1.01
N ASP A 38 10.38 17.04 0.42
CA ASP A 38 10.46 17.18 -1.03
C ASP A 38 10.60 15.84 -1.76
N LEU A 39 11.12 14.81 -1.09
CA LEU A 39 11.27 13.48 -1.69
C LEU A 39 9.94 12.73 -1.73
N LEU A 40 9.05 12.99 -0.78
CA LEU A 40 7.77 12.30 -0.68
C LEU A 40 6.71 13.27 -0.18
N PRO A 41 6.32 14.27 -1.01
CA PRO A 41 5.35 15.29 -0.58
C PRO A 41 3.95 14.71 -0.36
N SER A 42 3.61 13.68 -1.09
CA SER A 42 2.36 12.93 -0.94
C SER A 42 2.61 11.49 -1.34
N LEU A 43 1.70 10.58 -0.97
CA LEU A 43 1.88 9.17 -1.27
C LEU A 43 1.23 8.80 -2.61
N PRO A 44 1.98 8.13 -3.52
CA PRO A 44 1.37 7.46 -4.66
C PRO A 44 0.32 6.45 -4.20
N VAL A 45 -0.59 6.06 -5.08
CA VAL A 45 -1.69 5.17 -4.73
C VAL A 45 -1.18 3.86 -4.12
N SER A 46 -0.19 3.23 -4.73
CA SER A 46 0.34 1.96 -4.19
C SER A 46 0.94 2.13 -2.80
N PHE A 47 1.56 3.29 -2.52
CA PHE A 47 2.08 3.57 -1.18
C PHE A 47 0.95 3.75 -0.18
N GLN A 48 -0.13 4.43 -0.59
CA GLN A 48 -1.32 4.57 0.27
C GLN A 48 -1.91 3.21 0.60
N GLU A 49 -2.01 2.34 -0.39
CA GLU A 49 -2.53 0.97 -0.19
C GLU A 49 -1.66 0.19 0.79
N ALA A 50 -0.34 0.33 0.69
CA ALA A 50 0.58 -0.33 1.62
C ALA A 50 0.46 0.23 3.04
N VAL A 51 0.29 1.54 3.18
CA VAL A 51 0.09 2.16 4.51
C VAL A 51 -1.18 1.60 5.17
N ILE A 52 -2.22 1.31 4.40
CA ILE A 52 -3.43 0.70 4.96
C ILE A 52 -3.13 -0.69 5.53
N ILE A 53 -2.29 -1.47 4.88
CA ILE A 53 -1.86 -2.76 5.43
C ILE A 53 -1.17 -2.57 6.78
N LEU A 54 -0.31 -1.55 6.89
CA LEU A 54 0.36 -1.23 8.15
C LEU A 54 -0.61 -0.77 9.23
N SER A 55 -1.82 -0.33 8.84
CA SER A 55 -2.82 0.19 9.77
C SER A 55 -3.64 -0.89 10.47
N GLU A 56 -3.39 -2.16 10.20
CA GLU A 56 -4.17 -3.24 10.83
C GLU A 56 -4.04 -3.23 12.36
N LYS A 57 -2.86 -2.90 12.87
CA LYS A 57 -2.60 -2.87 14.32
C LYS A 57 -2.83 -1.49 14.93
N ASP A 58 -2.95 -0.45 14.10
CA ASP A 58 -3.19 0.92 14.53
C ASP A 58 -4.19 1.52 13.54
N PRO A 59 -5.50 1.44 13.85
CA PRO A 59 -6.55 1.81 12.87
C PRO A 59 -6.47 3.24 12.36
N ASP A 60 -5.82 4.15 13.10
CA ASP A 60 -5.71 5.54 12.70
C ASP A 60 -4.39 5.87 11.98
N TYR A 61 -3.52 4.87 11.81
CA TYR A 61 -2.19 5.10 11.26
C TYR A 61 -2.24 5.77 9.89
N TRP A 62 -3.15 5.35 9.01
CA TRP A 62 -3.27 5.87 7.66
C TRP A 62 -3.58 7.38 7.62
N LYS A 63 -4.21 7.90 8.68
CA LYS A 63 -4.58 9.32 8.74
C LYS A 63 -3.35 10.23 8.78
N ARG A 64 -2.22 9.71 9.24
CA ARG A 64 -0.97 10.48 9.35
C ARG A 64 -0.35 10.79 8.00
N PHE A 65 -0.74 10.07 6.95
CA PHE A 65 -0.05 10.10 5.66
C PHE A 65 -0.93 10.57 4.51
N GLY A 66 -2.05 11.21 4.80
CA GLY A 66 -2.92 11.76 3.77
C GLY A 66 -3.55 10.72 2.86
N VAL A 67 -3.77 9.51 3.37
CA VAL A 67 -4.40 8.45 2.58
C VAL A 67 -5.84 8.82 2.30
N SER A 68 -6.26 8.65 1.05
CA SER A 68 -7.61 8.97 0.60
C SER A 68 -8.65 8.08 1.27
N GLU A 69 -9.76 8.68 1.70
CA GLU A 69 -10.88 7.92 2.26
C GLU A 69 -11.47 6.93 1.25
N SER A 70 -11.41 7.25 -0.04
CA SER A 70 -11.88 6.32 -1.08
C SER A 70 -11.03 5.06 -1.11
N ILE A 71 -9.73 5.16 -0.89
CA ILE A 71 -8.84 3.99 -0.81
C ILE A 71 -9.14 3.19 0.45
N VAL A 72 -9.37 3.85 1.58
CA VAL A 72 -9.75 3.18 2.83
C VAL A 72 -11.05 2.40 2.64
N GLY A 73 -12.06 3.02 2.01
CA GLY A 73 -13.34 2.37 1.75
C GLY A 73 -13.18 1.16 0.83
N ARG A 74 -12.35 1.28 -0.21
CA ARG A 74 -12.07 0.18 -1.12
C ARG A 74 -11.41 -0.98 -0.40
N PHE A 75 -10.50 -0.70 0.52
CA PHE A 75 -9.84 -1.75 1.32
C PHE A 75 -10.85 -2.45 2.23
N THR A 76 -11.78 -1.71 2.82
CA THR A 76 -12.85 -2.29 3.64
C THR A 76 -13.67 -3.29 2.82
N ASP A 77 -14.01 -2.93 1.58
CA ASP A 77 -14.73 -3.82 0.68
C ASP A 77 -13.89 -5.03 0.30
N TYR A 78 -12.60 -4.82 0.03
CA TYR A 78 -11.67 -5.90 -0.29
C TYR A 78 -11.62 -6.92 0.85
N LYS A 79 -11.44 -6.47 2.07
CA LYS A 79 -11.38 -7.36 3.25
C LYS A 79 -12.68 -8.13 3.42
N ARG A 80 -13.82 -7.45 3.23
CA ARG A 80 -15.13 -8.10 3.35
C ARG A 80 -15.27 -9.24 2.35
N GLN A 81 -14.85 -9.01 1.12
CA GLN A 81 -14.94 -10.03 0.07
C GLN A 81 -13.97 -11.19 0.30
N VAL A 82 -12.76 -10.91 0.79
CA VAL A 82 -11.81 -11.97 1.14
C VAL A 82 -12.39 -12.85 2.26
N LEU A 83 -12.97 -12.23 3.29
CA LEU A 83 -13.57 -12.98 4.38
C LEU A 83 -14.78 -13.80 3.90
N ALA A 84 -15.59 -13.25 3.01
CA ALA A 84 -16.75 -13.96 2.45
C ALA A 84 -16.32 -15.18 1.64
N GLY A 85 -15.15 -15.11 0.99
CA GLY A 85 -14.64 -16.21 0.16
C GLY A 85 -13.70 -17.17 0.88
N ARG A 86 -13.51 -17.02 2.19
CA ARG A 86 -12.48 -17.78 2.92
C ARG A 86 -12.69 -19.31 2.88
N ASN A 87 -13.91 -19.77 2.69
CA ASN A 87 -14.20 -21.19 2.64
C ASN A 87 -13.91 -21.80 1.25
N ASN A 88 -13.54 -20.96 0.27
CA ASN A 88 -13.20 -21.40 -1.08
C ASN A 88 -11.88 -20.76 -1.48
N SER A 89 -10.84 -21.09 -0.71
CA SER A 89 -9.54 -20.44 -0.84
C SER A 89 -8.88 -20.66 -2.20
N ASN A 90 -9.17 -21.79 -2.86
CA ASN A 90 -8.60 -22.07 -4.18
C ASN A 90 -9.14 -21.13 -5.27
N ALA A 91 -10.39 -20.69 -5.15
CA ALA A 91 -11.02 -19.79 -6.12
C ALA A 91 -10.75 -18.32 -5.79
N LEU A 92 -10.32 -18.02 -4.57
CA LEU A 92 -10.26 -16.64 -4.07
C LEU A 92 -9.32 -15.74 -4.89
N PRO A 93 -8.11 -16.16 -5.26
CA PRO A 93 -7.23 -15.28 -6.05
C PRO A 93 -7.87 -14.84 -7.37
N GLY A 94 -8.48 -15.75 -8.11
CA GLY A 94 -9.15 -15.41 -9.36
C GLY A 94 -10.32 -14.48 -9.18
N LEU A 95 -11.13 -14.71 -8.14
CA LEU A 95 -12.27 -13.85 -7.84
C LEU A 95 -11.83 -12.43 -7.48
N MET A 96 -10.79 -12.30 -6.65
CA MET A 96 -10.31 -11.00 -6.20
C MET A 96 -9.54 -10.25 -7.29
N TYR A 97 -8.92 -10.96 -8.22
CA TYR A 97 -8.15 -10.33 -9.28
C TYR A 97 -9.00 -9.38 -10.14
N ARG A 98 -10.23 -9.75 -10.42
CA ARG A 98 -11.12 -8.96 -11.29
C ARG A 98 -11.29 -7.52 -10.80
N SER A 99 -11.49 -7.35 -9.50
CA SER A 99 -11.77 -6.03 -8.93
C SER A 99 -10.57 -5.39 -8.27
N TYR A 100 -9.59 -6.17 -7.85
CA TYR A 100 -8.48 -5.68 -7.01
C TYR A 100 -7.10 -6.09 -7.50
N GLY A 101 -7.00 -6.67 -8.71
CA GLY A 101 -5.72 -7.10 -9.24
C GLY A 101 -4.71 -5.97 -9.46
N ASP A 102 -5.18 -4.73 -9.53
CA ASP A 102 -4.35 -3.54 -9.67
C ASP A 102 -3.88 -2.96 -8.34
N THR A 103 -4.24 -3.57 -7.22
CA THR A 103 -3.91 -3.04 -5.89
C THR A 103 -2.68 -3.72 -5.31
N TYR A 104 -1.99 -3.02 -4.40
CA TYR A 104 -0.93 -3.64 -3.62
C TYR A 104 -1.48 -4.71 -2.67
N TRP A 105 -2.72 -4.57 -2.19
CA TRP A 105 -3.34 -5.58 -1.31
C TRP A 105 -3.40 -6.94 -1.98
N TYR A 106 -3.80 -6.96 -3.26
CA TYR A 106 -3.84 -8.20 -4.02
C TYR A 106 -2.45 -8.80 -4.17
N TYR A 107 -1.48 -7.98 -4.55
CA TYR A 107 -0.10 -8.41 -4.69
C TYR A 107 0.43 -9.00 -3.38
N TYR A 108 0.22 -8.27 -2.28
CA TYR A 108 0.73 -8.65 -0.98
C TYR A 108 0.15 -9.98 -0.49
N MET A 109 -1.13 -10.20 -0.76
CA MET A 109 -1.83 -11.39 -0.24
C MET A 109 -1.68 -12.60 -1.16
N PHE A 110 -1.66 -12.42 -2.49
CA PHE A 110 -1.78 -13.52 -3.44
C PHE A 110 -0.57 -13.74 -4.33
N LYS A 111 0.38 -12.80 -4.34
CA LYS A 111 1.57 -12.98 -5.17
C LYS A 111 2.83 -13.03 -4.34
#